data_02eef7ac951a61a4d379cf1b51ffc618
#
_entry.id   02eef7ac951a61a4d379cf1b51ffc618
#
_cell.length_a   1.000
_cell.length_b   1.000
_cell.length_c   1.000
_cell.angle_alpha   90.00
_cell.angle_beta   90.00
_cell.angle_gamma   90.00
#
_symmetry.space_group_name_H-M   'P 1'
#
loop_
_entity.id
_entity.type
_entity.pdbx_description
1 polymer ?
#
loop_
_entity_poly.entity_id
_entity_poly.type
_entity_poly.pdbx_seq_one_letter_code
_entity_poly.pdbx_strand_id
1 'polypeptide(L)'
;HAVTLINKSLELIKRIDYFTLKDVDYYILFLACYLHDISMVIHPDLAQFSSSKGKNENLISDLMVDMKNRVNDFFKLNKEERKDSRMKEAGIFIINVFNKVYDFFENEIRIHHAKDSAKFIKERSRTLLSYLEPTLISFVADVSESHGYDVWDVYGLKSRAADNTMSLKYLMILIRLTDLMDVANDRVNYHLLRQNMAHLSPVSKFHWISHLVTDRMDLKTTYDIPKKENGDLAEKWITETINLDLHLNFQQLTTIKNTRKCKCLKCILGKNCITINILSCGKPYKVCEQDTCTILCLWMSKKHEWLIQELIALNEYLYSVDNSMFKTQINLNIHYSNDMKLDPDMFDSIQEYLGI
;
A
#
# COMPACT_ATOMS: atom_id res chain seq x y z
N HIS A 1 4.11 10.08 -8.87
CA HIS A 1 4.49 9.17 -7.80
C HIS A 1 5.83 9.58 -7.15
N ALA A 2 7.00 9.40 -7.80
CA ALA A 2 8.31 9.69 -7.19
C ALA A 2 8.43 11.10 -6.58
N VAL A 3 7.95 12.13 -7.27
CA VAL A 3 7.95 13.52 -6.75
C VAL A 3 7.09 13.66 -5.50
N THR A 4 5.96 12.98 -5.46
CA THR A 4 5.07 12.95 -4.28
C THR A 4 5.77 12.29 -3.10
N LEU A 5 6.45 11.15 -3.31
CA LEU A 5 7.23 10.48 -2.28
C LEU A 5 8.33 11.38 -1.71
N ILE A 6 9.07 12.06 -2.58
CA ILE A 6 10.12 13.01 -2.17
C ILE A 6 9.53 14.12 -1.30
N ASN A 7 8.44 14.75 -1.74
CA ASN A 7 7.82 15.85 -0.99
C ASN A 7 7.30 15.37 0.38
N LYS A 8 6.65 14.21 0.44
CA LYS A 8 6.20 13.62 1.70
C LYS A 8 7.37 13.23 2.61
N SER A 9 8.46 12.70 2.05
CA SER A 9 9.67 12.40 2.81
C SER A 9 10.28 13.66 3.43
N LEU A 10 10.39 14.73 2.66
CA LEU A 10 10.91 16.01 3.15
C LEU A 10 9.99 16.63 4.23
N GLU A 11 8.68 16.44 4.10
CA GLU A 11 7.73 16.89 5.12
C GLU A 11 7.88 16.08 6.42
N LEU A 12 8.03 14.76 6.35
CA LEU A 12 8.29 13.90 7.50
C LEU A 12 9.62 14.23 8.18
N ILE A 13 10.70 14.41 7.41
CA ILE A 13 12.02 14.77 7.95
C ILE A 13 11.97 16.08 8.74
N LYS A 14 11.20 17.07 8.26
CA LYS A 14 11.03 18.35 8.96
C LYS A 14 10.26 18.23 10.28
N ARG A 15 9.45 17.20 10.43
CA ARG A 15 8.57 17.01 11.59
C ARG A 15 9.13 16.01 12.60
N ILE A 16 9.99 15.10 12.16
CA ILE A 16 10.57 14.06 13.01
C ILE A 16 12.05 14.37 13.20
N ASP A 17 12.40 15.06 14.28
CA ASP A 17 13.76 15.50 14.58
C ASP A 17 14.78 14.35 14.72
N TYR A 18 14.30 13.12 14.88
CA TYR A 18 15.14 11.92 14.94
C TYR A 18 15.81 11.55 13.62
N PHE A 19 15.28 12.00 12.49
CA PHE A 19 15.83 11.70 11.19
C PHE A 19 16.96 12.69 10.84
N THR A 20 18.06 12.61 11.56
CA THR A 20 19.29 13.33 11.20
C THR A 20 19.89 12.74 9.95
N LEU A 21 19.68 13.41 8.81
CA LEU A 21 20.16 13.02 7.50
C LEU A 21 21.31 13.91 7.04
N LYS A 22 22.26 13.33 6.32
CA LYS A 22 23.38 14.02 5.65
C LYS A 22 23.06 14.16 4.17
N ASP A 23 23.82 14.98 3.45
CA ASP A 23 23.63 15.23 2.02
C ASP A 23 23.57 13.93 1.20
N VAL A 24 24.41 12.96 1.52
CA VAL A 24 24.42 11.65 0.85
C VAL A 24 23.13 10.86 1.10
N ASP A 25 22.50 10.98 2.27
CA ASP A 25 21.25 10.33 2.60
C ASP A 25 20.12 10.88 1.73
N TYR A 26 20.04 12.21 1.57
CA TYR A 26 19.07 12.84 0.68
C TYR A 26 19.24 12.37 -0.76
N TYR A 27 20.48 12.23 -1.20
CA TYR A 27 20.77 11.77 -2.56
C TYR A 27 20.32 10.32 -2.78
N ILE A 28 20.62 9.43 -1.84
CA ILE A 28 20.17 8.02 -1.88
C ILE A 28 18.63 7.96 -1.83
N LEU A 29 17.99 8.70 -0.95
CA LEU A 29 16.53 8.75 -0.84
C LEU A 29 15.88 9.21 -2.14
N PHE A 30 16.42 10.29 -2.74
CA PHE A 30 15.94 10.79 -4.03
C PHE A 30 16.00 9.70 -5.11
N LEU A 31 17.13 9.05 -5.28
CA LEU A 31 17.28 7.98 -6.26
C LEU A 31 16.37 6.79 -5.96
N ALA A 32 16.25 6.39 -4.69
CA ALA A 32 15.37 5.31 -4.30
C ALA A 32 13.91 5.63 -4.62
N CYS A 33 13.42 6.85 -4.34
CA CYS A 33 12.07 7.27 -4.70
C CYS A 33 11.78 7.19 -6.21
N TYR A 34 12.78 7.38 -7.07
CA TYR A 34 12.61 7.24 -8.52
C TYR A 34 12.69 5.78 -8.99
N LEU A 35 13.42 4.93 -8.30
CA LEU A 35 13.80 3.61 -8.80
C LEU A 35 13.13 2.44 -8.07
N HIS A 36 12.44 2.66 -6.92
CA HIS A 36 11.90 1.57 -6.12
C HIS A 36 10.91 0.68 -6.88
N ASP A 37 10.14 1.28 -7.79
CA ASP A 37 9.13 0.60 -8.61
C ASP A 37 9.55 0.43 -10.08
N ILE A 38 10.83 0.55 -10.40
CA ILE A 38 11.30 0.52 -11.80
C ILE A 38 10.90 -0.78 -12.51
N SER A 39 10.85 -1.90 -11.81
CA SER A 39 10.44 -3.19 -12.36
C SER A 39 8.96 -3.27 -12.72
N MET A 40 8.12 -2.40 -12.14
CA MET A 40 6.70 -2.30 -12.52
C MET A 40 6.49 -1.77 -13.95
N VAL A 41 7.48 -1.05 -14.48
CA VAL A 41 7.45 -0.45 -15.82
C VAL A 41 8.16 -1.32 -16.85
N ILE A 42 9.10 -2.15 -16.42
CA ILE A 42 9.91 -3.01 -17.29
C ILE A 42 9.23 -4.38 -17.36
N HIS A 43 8.85 -4.79 -18.57
CA HIS A 43 8.31 -6.13 -18.77
C HIS A 43 9.34 -7.17 -18.30
N PRO A 44 8.95 -8.07 -17.40
CA PRO A 44 9.82 -9.14 -16.96
C PRO A 44 10.23 -9.98 -18.16
N ASP A 45 11.47 -10.41 -18.18
CA ASP A 45 11.93 -11.36 -19.17
C ASP A 45 11.13 -12.67 -19.01
N LEU A 46 10.35 -13.05 -20.01
CA LEU A 46 9.54 -14.25 -20.00
C LEU A 46 10.36 -15.51 -19.68
N ALA A 47 11.67 -15.50 -19.98
CA ALA A 47 12.58 -16.57 -19.61
C ALA A 47 12.76 -16.73 -18.10
N GLN A 48 12.59 -15.67 -17.30
CA GLN A 48 12.67 -15.73 -15.84
C GLN A 48 11.42 -16.38 -15.24
N PHE A 49 10.26 -16.27 -15.87
CA PHE A 49 9.04 -16.95 -15.42
C PHE A 49 9.10 -18.46 -15.59
N SER A 50 9.86 -18.96 -16.57
CA SER A 50 10.02 -20.41 -16.81
C SER A 50 10.87 -21.10 -15.73
N SER A 51 11.61 -20.34 -14.92
CA SER A 51 12.50 -20.89 -13.87
C SER A 51 11.83 -21.02 -12.50
N SER A 52 10.65 -20.44 -12.28
CA SER A 52 9.87 -20.59 -11.03
C SER A 52 9.11 -21.92 -11.06
N LYS A 53 9.85 -23.03 -10.85
CA LYS A 53 9.26 -24.37 -10.75
C LYS A 53 8.17 -24.41 -9.66
N GLY A 54 6.99 -24.86 -10.04
CA GLY A 54 5.89 -25.22 -9.14
C GLY A 54 4.66 -24.31 -9.23
N LYS A 55 4.78 -22.98 -9.34
CA LYS A 55 3.61 -22.07 -9.42
C LYS A 55 3.02 -22.02 -10.84
N ASN A 56 3.88 -22.08 -11.86
CA ASN A 56 3.44 -22.05 -13.25
C ASN A 56 2.76 -23.37 -13.67
N GLU A 57 3.13 -24.49 -13.04
CA GLU A 57 2.51 -25.81 -13.31
C GLU A 57 1.05 -25.82 -12.89
N ASN A 58 0.68 -25.18 -11.78
CA ASN A 58 -0.71 -25.09 -11.33
C ASN A 58 -1.56 -24.24 -12.28
N LEU A 59 -1.06 -23.07 -12.70
CA LEU A 59 -1.78 -22.23 -13.66
C LEU A 59 -2.02 -22.94 -14.99
N ILE A 60 -0.99 -23.57 -15.53
CA ILE A 60 -1.09 -24.34 -16.80
C ILE A 60 -2.05 -25.52 -16.63
N SER A 61 -1.96 -26.24 -15.50
CA SER A 61 -2.85 -27.34 -15.17
C SER A 61 -4.31 -26.87 -15.09
N ASP A 62 -4.59 -25.78 -14.38
CA ASP A 62 -5.93 -25.21 -14.24
C ASP A 62 -6.50 -24.75 -15.57
N LEU A 63 -5.68 -24.10 -16.41
CA LEU A 63 -6.08 -23.70 -17.76
C LEU A 63 -6.38 -24.93 -18.66
N MET A 64 -5.59 -25.98 -18.55
CA MET A 64 -5.81 -27.23 -19.32
C MET A 64 -7.08 -27.96 -18.85
N VAL A 65 -7.36 -27.99 -17.54
CA VAL A 65 -8.59 -28.55 -16.97
C VAL A 65 -9.81 -27.79 -17.46
N ASP A 66 -9.77 -26.44 -17.39
CA ASP A 66 -10.86 -25.56 -17.85
C ASP A 66 -11.10 -25.76 -19.36
N MET A 67 -10.03 -25.80 -20.15
CA MET A 67 -10.10 -26.08 -21.60
C MET A 67 -10.73 -27.44 -21.90
N LYS A 68 -10.29 -28.48 -21.19
CA LYS A 68 -10.84 -29.85 -21.36
C LYS A 68 -12.33 -29.91 -21.02
N ASN A 69 -12.75 -29.26 -19.94
CA ASN A 69 -14.16 -29.23 -19.55
C ASN A 69 -15.01 -28.51 -20.60
N ARG A 70 -14.57 -27.36 -21.11
CA ARG A 70 -15.29 -26.60 -22.16
C ARG A 70 -15.36 -27.37 -23.48
N VAL A 71 -14.29 -28.06 -23.85
CA VAL A 71 -14.30 -28.92 -25.04
C VAL A 71 -15.29 -30.08 -24.87
N ASN A 72 -15.33 -30.71 -23.68
CA ASN A 72 -16.29 -31.77 -23.40
C ASN A 72 -17.74 -31.26 -23.44
N ASP A 73 -18.01 -30.08 -22.85
CA ASP A 73 -19.34 -29.49 -22.87
C ASP A 73 -19.77 -29.09 -24.29
N PHE A 74 -18.84 -28.59 -25.10
CA PHE A 74 -19.09 -28.31 -26.52
C PHE A 74 -19.49 -29.56 -27.30
N PHE A 75 -18.88 -30.71 -27.03
CA PHE A 75 -19.22 -31.95 -27.69
C PHE A 75 -20.57 -32.54 -27.26
N LYS A 76 -21.12 -32.12 -26.13
CA LYS A 76 -22.48 -32.47 -25.67
C LYS A 76 -23.59 -31.71 -26.39
N LEU A 77 -23.27 -30.60 -27.07
CA LEU A 77 -24.22 -29.77 -27.80
C LEU A 77 -24.66 -30.47 -29.11
N ASN A 78 -25.90 -30.23 -29.53
CA ASN A 78 -26.40 -30.68 -30.82
C ASN A 78 -25.77 -29.90 -32.01
N LYS A 79 -26.04 -30.34 -33.24
CA LYS A 79 -25.40 -29.77 -34.44
C LYS A 79 -25.71 -28.28 -34.68
N GLU A 80 -26.93 -27.82 -34.34
CA GLU A 80 -27.36 -26.43 -34.54
C GLU A 80 -26.84 -25.53 -33.43
N GLU A 81 -26.95 -25.96 -32.19
CA GLU A 81 -26.37 -25.27 -31.03
C GLU A 81 -24.86 -25.10 -31.17
N ARG A 82 -24.15 -26.08 -31.76
CA ARG A 82 -22.70 -25.95 -32.05
C ARG A 82 -22.39 -24.86 -33.06
N LYS A 83 -23.30 -24.55 -33.97
CA LYS A 83 -23.07 -23.53 -35.01
C LYS A 83 -23.09 -22.10 -34.44
N ASP A 84 -24.05 -21.83 -33.55
CA ASP A 84 -24.20 -20.50 -32.92
C ASP A 84 -23.29 -20.31 -31.72
N SER A 85 -23.01 -21.38 -30.98
CA SER A 85 -22.15 -21.27 -29.77
C SER A 85 -20.65 -21.24 -30.07
N ARG A 86 -20.21 -21.76 -31.23
CA ARG A 86 -18.78 -21.88 -31.58
C ARG A 86 -17.99 -20.57 -31.44
N MET A 87 -18.51 -19.48 -31.99
CA MET A 87 -17.81 -18.19 -31.97
C MET A 87 -17.91 -17.55 -30.61
N LYS A 88 -19.07 -17.66 -29.96
CA LYS A 88 -19.31 -17.06 -28.65
C LYS A 88 -18.51 -17.79 -27.57
N GLU A 89 -18.52 -19.08 -27.53
CA GLU A 89 -17.79 -19.90 -26.55
C GLU A 89 -16.28 -19.79 -26.70
N ALA A 90 -15.79 -19.81 -27.96
CA ALA A 90 -14.38 -19.60 -28.25
C ALA A 90 -13.93 -18.22 -27.84
N GLY A 91 -14.74 -17.19 -28.07
CA GLY A 91 -14.47 -15.83 -27.63
C GLY A 91 -14.40 -15.71 -26.11
N ILE A 92 -15.38 -16.25 -25.39
CA ILE A 92 -15.40 -16.28 -23.92
C ILE A 92 -14.19 -17.05 -23.37
N PHE A 93 -13.85 -18.20 -23.97
CA PHE A 93 -12.69 -18.98 -23.56
C PHE A 93 -11.39 -18.18 -23.71
N ILE A 94 -11.17 -17.55 -24.85
CA ILE A 94 -9.97 -16.75 -25.12
C ILE A 94 -9.88 -15.60 -24.11
N ILE A 95 -10.97 -14.87 -23.88
CA ILE A 95 -11.01 -13.77 -22.90
C ILE A 95 -10.66 -14.28 -21.50
N ASN A 96 -11.24 -15.41 -21.08
CA ASN A 96 -10.96 -15.97 -19.76
C ASN A 96 -9.51 -16.43 -19.61
N VAL A 97 -8.90 -16.99 -20.67
CA VAL A 97 -7.48 -17.36 -20.67
C VAL A 97 -6.62 -16.11 -20.53
N PHE A 98 -6.89 -15.07 -21.33
CA PHE A 98 -6.15 -13.81 -21.25
C PHE A 98 -6.27 -13.16 -19.86
N ASN A 99 -7.47 -13.11 -19.30
CA ASN A 99 -7.68 -12.55 -17.97
C ASN A 99 -6.89 -13.32 -16.89
N LYS A 100 -6.95 -14.65 -16.89
CA LYS A 100 -6.19 -15.47 -15.93
C LYS A 100 -4.67 -15.33 -16.09
N VAL A 101 -4.18 -15.27 -17.32
CA VAL A 101 -2.76 -15.04 -17.61
C VAL A 101 -2.35 -13.64 -17.16
N TYR A 102 -3.19 -12.65 -17.44
CA TYR A 102 -2.94 -11.27 -17.03
C TYR A 102 -2.92 -11.14 -15.51
N ASP A 103 -3.92 -11.69 -14.81
CA ASP A 103 -3.99 -11.69 -13.34
C ASP A 103 -2.77 -12.38 -12.72
N PHE A 104 -2.32 -13.48 -13.33
CA PHE A 104 -1.11 -14.17 -12.88
C PHE A 104 0.12 -13.27 -13.01
N PHE A 105 0.35 -12.66 -14.16
CA PHE A 105 1.48 -11.77 -14.38
C PHE A 105 1.43 -10.55 -13.46
N GLU A 106 0.26 -9.93 -13.30
CA GLU A 106 0.08 -8.81 -12.42
C GLU A 106 0.43 -9.16 -10.97
N ASN A 107 -0.04 -10.32 -10.49
CA ASN A 107 0.26 -10.78 -9.14
C ASN A 107 1.74 -11.12 -8.95
N GLU A 108 2.39 -11.79 -9.90
CA GLU A 108 3.81 -12.11 -9.83
C GLU A 108 4.68 -10.83 -9.84
N ILE A 109 4.35 -9.87 -10.69
CA ILE A 109 5.03 -8.57 -10.71
C ILE A 109 4.87 -7.88 -9.34
N ARG A 110 3.64 -7.81 -8.80
CA ARG A 110 3.37 -7.17 -7.51
C ARG A 110 4.11 -7.82 -6.34
N ILE A 111 4.21 -9.14 -6.32
CA ILE A 111 4.87 -9.88 -5.24
C ILE A 111 6.39 -9.65 -5.25
N HIS A 112 6.98 -9.52 -6.44
CA HIS A 112 8.44 -9.50 -6.60
C HIS A 112 9.02 -8.13 -6.96
N HIS A 113 8.16 -7.11 -7.25
CA HIS A 113 8.61 -5.82 -7.79
C HIS A 113 9.71 -5.14 -6.97
N ALA A 114 9.65 -5.17 -5.65
CA ALA A 114 10.66 -4.55 -4.80
C ALA A 114 12.05 -5.19 -5.01
N LYS A 115 12.09 -6.52 -4.96
CA LYS A 115 13.32 -7.30 -5.18
C LYS A 115 13.84 -7.18 -6.60
N ASP A 116 12.94 -7.20 -7.58
CA ASP A 116 13.29 -7.10 -8.99
C ASP A 116 13.77 -5.68 -9.34
N SER A 117 13.20 -4.66 -8.72
CA SER A 117 13.71 -3.28 -8.83
C SER A 117 15.13 -3.15 -8.29
N ALA A 118 15.39 -3.69 -7.10
CA ALA A 118 16.74 -3.69 -6.52
C ALA A 118 17.76 -4.44 -7.40
N LYS A 119 17.37 -5.61 -7.92
CA LYS A 119 18.20 -6.38 -8.86
C LYS A 119 18.48 -5.57 -10.13
N PHE A 120 17.47 -4.95 -10.72
CA PHE A 120 17.60 -4.10 -11.90
C PHE A 120 18.56 -2.93 -11.66
N ILE A 121 18.44 -2.25 -10.50
CA ILE A 121 19.33 -1.15 -10.11
C ILE A 121 20.79 -1.65 -10.09
N LYS A 122 21.06 -2.79 -9.45
CA LYS A 122 22.40 -3.37 -9.35
C LYS A 122 22.96 -3.80 -10.73
N GLU A 123 22.18 -4.47 -11.54
CA GLU A 123 22.59 -4.98 -12.86
C GLU A 123 22.78 -3.89 -13.90
N ARG A 124 21.92 -2.86 -13.89
CA ARG A 124 21.95 -1.76 -14.84
C ARG A 124 22.71 -0.52 -14.36
N SER A 125 23.31 -0.59 -13.19
CA SER A 125 24.05 0.51 -12.58
C SER A 125 25.15 1.09 -13.48
N ARG A 126 25.83 0.23 -14.21
CA ARG A 126 26.91 0.65 -15.14
C ARG A 126 26.41 1.57 -16.27
N THR A 127 25.16 1.47 -16.64
CA THR A 127 24.55 2.29 -17.71
C THR A 127 23.72 3.44 -17.17
N LEU A 128 22.96 3.22 -16.10
CA LEU A 128 22.04 4.22 -15.54
C LEU A 128 22.71 5.12 -14.50
N LEU A 129 23.61 4.56 -13.72
CA LEU A 129 24.22 5.21 -12.56
C LEU A 129 25.75 5.11 -12.62
N SER A 130 26.32 5.19 -13.82
CA SER A 130 27.77 5.03 -14.08
C SER A 130 28.67 6.04 -13.35
N TYR A 131 28.10 7.13 -12.89
CA TYR A 131 28.78 8.18 -12.12
C TYR A 131 28.77 7.92 -10.61
N LEU A 132 28.10 6.86 -10.14
CA LEU A 132 28.03 6.51 -8.73
C LEU A 132 29.03 5.41 -8.37
N GLU A 133 29.55 5.52 -7.15
CA GLU A 133 30.32 4.45 -6.53
C GLU A 133 29.46 3.20 -6.32
N PRO A 134 30.01 1.98 -6.53
CA PRO A 134 29.26 0.73 -6.39
C PRO A 134 28.59 0.57 -5.04
N THR A 135 29.20 1.09 -3.98
CA THR A 135 28.62 1.06 -2.61
C THR A 135 27.35 1.89 -2.52
N LEU A 136 27.32 3.09 -3.12
CA LEU A 136 26.11 3.94 -3.14
C LEU A 136 25.00 3.29 -3.97
N ILE A 137 25.35 2.63 -5.06
CA ILE A 137 24.38 1.86 -5.87
C ILE A 137 23.75 0.74 -5.03
N SER A 138 24.54 0.02 -4.23
CA SER A 138 24.01 -1.00 -3.33
C SER A 138 23.05 -0.40 -2.32
N PHE A 139 23.37 0.75 -1.72
CA PHE A 139 22.48 1.41 -0.78
C PHE A 139 21.16 1.89 -1.44
N VAL A 140 21.21 2.46 -2.63
CA VAL A 140 20.00 2.82 -3.38
C VAL A 140 19.14 1.59 -3.63
N ALA A 141 19.75 0.48 -4.03
CA ALA A 141 19.03 -0.77 -4.27
C ALA A 141 18.41 -1.33 -2.97
N ASP A 142 19.16 -1.34 -1.88
CA ASP A 142 18.72 -1.86 -0.59
C ASP A 142 17.59 -1.00 0.01
N VAL A 143 17.66 0.33 -0.11
CA VAL A 143 16.57 1.24 0.26
C VAL A 143 15.36 1.03 -0.64
N SER A 144 15.55 0.87 -1.95
CA SER A 144 14.47 0.57 -2.88
C SER A 144 13.79 -0.77 -2.58
N GLU A 145 14.56 -1.82 -2.24
CA GLU A 145 14.02 -3.14 -1.92
C GLU A 145 13.20 -3.13 -0.62
N SER A 146 13.58 -2.26 0.32
CA SER A 146 13.02 -2.27 1.67
C SER A 146 11.52 -2.01 1.75
N HIS A 147 10.91 -1.36 0.74
CA HIS A 147 9.46 -1.14 0.74
C HIS A 147 8.67 -2.47 0.60
N GLY A 148 9.31 -3.56 0.14
CA GLY A 148 8.76 -4.90 0.10
C GLY A 148 9.08 -5.79 1.31
N TYR A 149 9.88 -5.31 2.29
CA TYR A 149 10.24 -6.10 3.47
C TYR A 149 9.10 -6.16 4.50
N ASP A 150 9.15 -7.15 5.39
CA ASP A 150 8.34 -7.09 6.61
C ASP A 150 8.74 -5.85 7.43
N VAL A 151 7.75 -5.23 8.07
CA VAL A 151 7.97 -4.02 8.86
C VAL A 151 9.01 -4.24 9.95
N TRP A 152 8.96 -5.38 10.64
CA TRP A 152 9.86 -5.68 11.75
C TRP A 152 11.30 -5.97 11.30
N ASP A 153 11.49 -6.40 10.06
CA ASP A 153 12.86 -6.57 9.50
C ASP A 153 13.56 -5.22 9.39
N VAL A 154 12.84 -4.16 9.00
CA VAL A 154 13.41 -2.81 8.91
C VAL A 154 13.63 -2.18 10.29
N TYR A 155 12.63 -2.23 11.15
CA TYR A 155 12.73 -1.62 12.49
C TYR A 155 13.69 -2.39 13.41
N GLY A 156 13.87 -3.69 13.20
CA GLY A 156 14.86 -4.54 13.88
C GLY A 156 16.30 -4.32 13.43
N LEU A 157 16.56 -3.62 12.33
CA LEU A 157 17.92 -3.32 11.90
C LEU A 157 18.64 -2.55 12.99
N LYS A 158 19.81 -3.05 13.37
CA LYS A 158 20.72 -2.29 14.24
C LYS A 158 21.14 -1.03 13.48
N SER A 159 20.91 0.14 14.07
CA SER A 159 21.58 1.35 13.61
C SER A 159 23.06 1.03 13.63
N ARG A 160 23.74 1.02 12.49
CA ARG A 160 25.18 0.85 12.42
C ARG A 160 25.84 2.06 13.07
N ALA A 161 26.01 2.00 14.38
CA ALA A 161 26.69 3.03 15.15
C ALA A 161 28.16 3.21 14.74
N ALA A 162 28.71 2.27 13.98
CA ALA A 162 30.12 2.27 13.59
C ALA A 162 30.45 3.17 12.39
N ASP A 163 29.49 3.37 11.48
CA ASP A 163 29.71 4.24 10.32
C ASP A 163 28.81 5.48 10.45
N ASN A 164 29.30 6.50 11.12
CA ASN A 164 28.68 7.81 11.27
C ASN A 164 28.34 8.53 9.95
N THR A 165 28.26 7.80 8.84
CA THR A 165 28.15 8.38 7.50
C THR A 165 26.77 8.29 6.89
N MET A 166 25.93 7.30 7.21
CA MET A 166 24.62 7.12 6.57
C MET A 166 23.57 6.52 7.50
N SER A 167 22.34 7.02 7.37
CA SER A 167 21.19 6.58 8.16
C SER A 167 20.30 5.63 7.36
N LEU A 168 20.86 4.51 6.87
CA LEU A 168 20.17 3.57 5.97
C LEU A 168 18.80 3.13 6.49
N LYS A 169 18.71 2.82 7.79
CA LYS A 169 17.43 2.48 8.45
C LYS A 169 16.40 3.58 8.31
N TYR A 170 16.80 4.84 8.48
CA TYR A 170 15.87 5.98 8.36
C TYR A 170 15.39 6.17 6.93
N LEU A 171 16.26 5.94 5.95
CA LEU A 171 15.89 6.01 4.53
C LEU A 171 14.89 4.91 4.18
N MET A 172 15.10 3.69 4.70
CA MET A 172 14.16 2.57 4.54
C MET A 172 12.80 2.87 5.16
N ILE A 173 12.76 3.44 6.38
CA ILE A 173 11.51 3.85 7.03
C ILE A 173 10.81 4.93 6.21
N LEU A 174 11.55 5.94 5.75
CA LEU A 174 10.98 7.06 4.99
C LEU A 174 10.35 6.62 3.69
N ILE A 175 11.04 5.81 2.88
CA ILE A 175 10.49 5.36 1.60
C ILE A 175 9.24 4.50 1.78
N ARG A 176 9.25 3.58 2.74
CA ARG A 176 8.10 2.72 3.05
C ARG A 176 6.90 3.53 3.47
N LEU A 177 7.08 4.43 4.45
CA LEU A 177 6.00 5.24 4.98
C LEU A 177 5.42 6.17 3.91
N THR A 178 6.27 6.83 3.13
CA THR A 178 5.81 7.77 2.10
C THR A 178 5.14 7.07 0.93
N ASP A 179 5.57 5.88 0.55
CA ASP A 179 4.88 5.06 -0.44
C ASP A 179 3.48 4.67 0.03
N LEU A 180 3.34 4.21 1.26
CA LEU A 180 2.04 3.89 1.86
C LEU A 180 1.13 5.12 2.05
N MET A 181 1.70 6.32 2.15
CA MET A 181 0.96 7.59 2.24
C MET A 181 0.56 8.14 0.87
N ASP A 182 1.08 7.63 -0.23
CA ASP A 182 0.78 8.11 -1.58
C ASP A 182 -0.50 7.46 -2.12
N VAL A 183 -1.63 7.81 -1.53
CA VAL A 183 -2.95 7.18 -1.75
C VAL A 183 -4.00 8.11 -2.36
N ALA A 184 -3.65 9.34 -2.72
CA ALA A 184 -4.61 10.35 -3.15
C ALA A 184 -5.16 10.12 -4.58
N ASN A 185 -6.27 10.77 -4.89
CA ASN A 185 -7.03 10.62 -6.14
C ASN A 185 -6.33 11.21 -7.38
N ASP A 186 -5.33 12.06 -7.21
CA ASP A 186 -4.51 12.60 -8.30
C ASP A 186 -3.72 11.52 -9.07
N ARG A 187 -3.61 10.30 -8.49
CA ARG A 187 -3.01 9.12 -9.16
C ARG A 187 -3.97 8.43 -10.12
N VAL A 188 -5.26 8.72 -10.10
CA VAL A 188 -6.27 7.98 -10.85
C VAL A 188 -7.08 8.89 -11.74
N ASN A 189 -7.07 8.57 -13.04
CA ASN A 189 -8.02 9.17 -13.96
C ASN A 189 -9.31 8.33 -13.99
N TYR A 190 -10.42 8.92 -13.56
CA TYR A 190 -11.73 8.26 -13.51
C TYR A 190 -12.15 7.64 -14.86
N HIS A 191 -11.94 8.37 -15.97
CA HIS A 191 -12.33 7.88 -17.31
C HIS A 191 -11.48 6.68 -17.74
N LEU A 192 -10.17 6.71 -17.47
CA LEU A 192 -9.29 5.58 -17.75
C LEU A 192 -9.62 4.38 -16.87
N LEU A 193 -9.92 4.60 -15.58
CA LEU A 193 -10.35 3.53 -14.70
C LEU A 193 -11.61 2.86 -15.25
N ARG A 194 -12.64 3.66 -15.58
CA ARG A 194 -13.90 3.14 -16.11
C ARG A 194 -13.74 2.35 -17.41
N GLN A 195 -12.90 2.82 -18.32
CA GLN A 195 -12.62 2.13 -19.58
C GLN A 195 -11.91 0.78 -19.36
N ASN A 196 -11.06 0.69 -18.35
CA ASN A 196 -10.25 -0.49 -18.09
C ASN A 196 -10.86 -1.46 -17.05
N MET A 197 -11.98 -1.10 -16.41
CA MET A 197 -12.60 -1.91 -15.36
C MET A 197 -12.79 -3.38 -15.72
N ALA A 198 -13.14 -3.68 -16.99
CA ALA A 198 -13.34 -5.06 -17.45
C ALA A 198 -12.05 -5.88 -17.51
N HIS A 199 -10.90 -5.22 -17.59
CA HIS A 199 -9.58 -5.86 -17.79
C HIS A 199 -8.71 -5.88 -16.53
N LEU A 200 -9.08 -5.14 -15.47
CA LEU A 200 -8.34 -5.10 -14.22
C LEU A 200 -8.67 -6.31 -13.35
N SER A 201 -7.65 -6.85 -12.68
CA SER A 201 -7.85 -7.85 -11.64
C SER A 201 -8.69 -7.29 -10.47
N PRO A 202 -9.36 -8.14 -9.67
CA PRO A 202 -10.12 -7.69 -8.51
C PRO A 202 -9.28 -6.84 -7.54
N VAL A 203 -8.03 -7.22 -7.34
CA VAL A 203 -7.07 -6.48 -6.49
C VAL A 203 -6.80 -5.09 -7.08
N SER A 204 -6.50 -5.02 -8.37
CA SER A 204 -6.24 -3.74 -9.04
C SER A 204 -7.44 -2.84 -9.06
N LYS A 205 -8.64 -3.36 -9.35
CA LYS A 205 -9.89 -2.59 -9.26
C LYS A 205 -10.02 -1.95 -7.88
N PHE A 206 -9.87 -2.75 -6.82
CA PHE A 206 -9.96 -2.27 -5.44
C PHE A 206 -8.93 -1.17 -5.15
N HIS A 207 -7.68 -1.36 -5.56
CA HIS A 207 -6.63 -0.36 -5.36
C HIS A 207 -6.90 0.94 -6.11
N TRP A 208 -7.29 0.86 -7.40
CA TRP A 208 -7.58 2.05 -8.20
C TRP A 208 -8.79 2.82 -7.69
N ILE A 209 -9.87 2.10 -7.32
CA ILE A 209 -11.05 2.74 -6.72
C ILE A 209 -10.70 3.34 -5.36
N SER A 210 -9.83 2.68 -4.58
CA SER A 210 -9.37 3.22 -3.30
C SER A 210 -8.62 4.54 -3.45
N HIS A 211 -7.77 4.68 -4.47
CA HIS A 211 -7.17 5.98 -4.78
C HIS A 211 -8.23 6.99 -5.19
N LEU A 212 -9.17 6.60 -6.08
CA LEU A 212 -10.21 7.50 -6.56
C LEU A 212 -11.03 8.14 -5.42
N VAL A 213 -11.36 7.37 -4.38
CA VAL A 213 -12.17 7.83 -3.24
C VAL A 213 -11.36 8.47 -2.11
N THR A 214 -10.04 8.53 -2.24
CA THR A 214 -9.16 9.19 -1.26
C THR A 214 -8.81 10.58 -1.76
N ASP A 215 -9.37 11.61 -1.15
CA ASP A 215 -9.11 12.99 -1.59
C ASP A 215 -7.66 13.38 -1.36
N ARG A 216 -7.16 13.12 -0.14
CA ARG A 216 -5.79 13.45 0.26
C ARG A 216 -5.38 12.77 1.55
N MET A 217 -4.09 12.80 1.83
CA MET A 217 -3.51 12.51 3.13
C MET A 217 -2.59 13.64 3.54
N ASP A 218 -2.95 14.30 4.63
CA ASP A 218 -2.25 15.47 5.17
C ASP A 218 -1.44 15.11 6.41
N LEU A 219 -0.33 15.82 6.64
CA LEU A 219 0.47 15.74 7.84
C LEU A 219 0.31 17.03 8.66
N LYS A 220 -0.02 16.89 9.94
CA LYS A 220 -0.13 18.00 10.88
C LYS A 220 0.56 17.68 12.18
N THR A 221 1.26 18.64 12.76
CA THR A 221 1.89 18.51 14.06
C THR A 221 1.16 19.36 15.09
N THR A 222 0.90 18.78 16.25
CA THR A 222 0.35 19.47 17.42
C THR A 222 1.24 19.20 18.62
N TYR A 223 1.34 20.19 19.51
CA TYR A 223 2.14 20.11 20.73
C TYR A 223 1.24 20.19 21.95
N ASP A 224 1.35 19.23 22.85
CA ASP A 224 0.73 19.30 24.18
C ASP A 224 1.80 19.72 25.19
N ILE A 225 1.68 20.98 25.66
CA ILE A 225 2.56 21.56 26.67
C ILE A 225 1.86 21.40 27.99
N PRO A 226 2.43 20.65 28.96
CA PRO A 226 1.81 20.45 30.25
C PRO A 226 1.59 21.82 30.96
N LYS A 227 0.34 22.08 31.35
CA LYS A 227 -0.01 23.25 32.10
C LYS A 227 0.58 23.13 33.51
N LYS A 228 1.19 24.22 34.04
CA LYS A 228 1.66 24.30 35.42
C LYS A 228 0.44 24.18 36.33
N GLU A 229 0.31 23.11 37.08
CA GLU A 229 -0.53 23.04 38.23
C GLU A 229 0.37 23.38 39.47
N ASN A 230 0.07 24.49 40.14
CA ASN A 230 0.63 24.88 41.44
C ASN A 230 2.16 25.04 41.58
N GLY A 231 2.83 25.64 40.56
CA GLY A 231 4.19 26.15 40.79
C GLY A 231 5.35 25.14 40.73
N ASP A 232 5.09 23.88 40.88
CA ASP A 232 6.09 22.83 40.65
C ASP A 232 6.20 22.50 39.16
N LEU A 233 7.43 22.48 38.65
CA LEU A 233 7.76 21.91 37.35
C LEU A 233 7.46 20.41 37.45
N ALA A 234 6.23 20.04 37.22
CA ALA A 234 5.96 18.64 36.97
C ALA A 234 6.85 18.20 35.81
N GLU A 235 7.63 17.16 36.01
CA GLU A 235 8.41 16.46 34.98
C GLU A 235 7.47 15.85 33.93
N LYS A 236 6.64 16.69 33.30
CA LYS A 236 5.78 16.27 32.22
C LYS A 236 6.45 16.65 30.93
N TRP A 237 6.65 15.63 30.13
CA TRP A 237 7.20 15.72 28.79
C TRP A 237 6.29 16.56 27.88
N ILE A 238 6.89 17.38 27.04
CA ILE A 238 6.16 17.99 25.92
C ILE A 238 5.86 16.85 24.95
N THR A 239 4.59 16.61 24.67
CA THR A 239 4.18 15.59 23.69
C THR A 239 3.98 16.26 22.35
N GLU A 240 4.80 15.89 21.38
CA GLU A 240 4.60 16.18 19.97
C GLU A 240 3.72 15.10 19.36
N THR A 241 2.61 15.49 18.77
CA THR A 241 1.72 14.56 18.07
C THR A 241 1.72 14.86 16.59
N ILE A 242 2.19 13.91 15.81
CA ILE A 242 2.12 13.95 14.36
C ILE A 242 0.80 13.29 13.95
N ASN A 243 -0.10 14.08 13.39
CA ASN A 243 -1.38 13.61 12.90
C ASN A 243 -1.30 13.35 11.38
N LEU A 244 -1.57 12.11 10.97
CA LEU A 244 -1.87 11.77 9.60
C LEU A 244 -3.38 11.86 9.43
N ASP A 245 -3.83 12.80 8.62
CA ASP A 245 -5.24 13.04 8.32
C ASP A 245 -5.57 12.42 6.96
N LEU A 246 -6.19 11.23 6.96
CA LEU A 246 -6.68 10.56 5.75
C LEU A 246 -8.10 11.02 5.45
N HIS A 247 -8.31 11.63 4.28
CA HIS A 247 -9.61 12.13 3.83
C HIS A 247 -10.22 11.20 2.80
N LEU A 248 -11.31 10.54 3.17
CA LEU A 248 -12.08 9.65 2.30
C LEU A 248 -13.39 10.32 1.89
N ASN A 249 -13.69 10.28 0.59
CA ASN A 249 -14.93 10.81 0.03
C ASN A 249 -15.70 9.70 -0.68
N PHE A 250 -16.55 8.99 0.08
CA PHE A 250 -17.26 7.84 -0.43
C PHE A 250 -18.55 7.57 0.33
N GLN A 251 -19.68 7.82 -0.29
CA GLN A 251 -21.00 7.80 0.33
C GLN A 251 -21.35 6.46 0.99
N GLN A 252 -20.97 5.33 0.37
CA GLN A 252 -21.41 4.01 0.82
C GLN A 252 -20.56 3.42 1.94
N LEU A 253 -19.44 4.03 2.32
CA LEU A 253 -18.51 3.48 3.33
C LEU A 253 -19.15 3.27 4.71
N THR A 254 -20.06 4.13 5.09
CA THR A 254 -20.69 4.11 6.42
C THR A 254 -22.16 3.71 6.42
N THR A 255 -22.79 3.65 5.27
CA THR A 255 -24.25 3.38 5.15
C THR A 255 -24.55 1.89 5.12
N ILE A 256 -23.65 1.08 4.58
CA ILE A 256 -23.86 -0.35 4.45
C ILE A 256 -23.24 -1.05 5.65
N LYS A 257 -24.08 -1.76 6.41
CA LYS A 257 -23.66 -2.58 7.55
C LYS A 257 -23.03 -3.86 7.02
N ASN A 258 -21.87 -4.20 7.56
CA ASN A 258 -21.27 -5.49 7.32
C ASN A 258 -21.94 -6.55 8.21
N THR A 259 -22.61 -7.51 7.61
CA THR A 259 -23.30 -8.61 8.31
C THR A 259 -22.35 -9.77 8.65
N ARG A 260 -21.12 -9.78 8.14
CA ARG A 260 -20.14 -10.83 8.42
C ARG A 260 -19.30 -10.48 9.64
N LYS A 261 -18.89 -11.48 10.41
CA LYS A 261 -17.90 -11.35 11.49
C LYS A 261 -16.57 -10.88 10.86
N CYS A 262 -16.31 -9.58 10.85
CA CYS A 262 -15.04 -9.03 10.39
C CYS A 262 -14.08 -8.89 11.59
N LYS A 263 -12.79 -9.00 11.30
CA LYS A 263 -11.75 -8.46 12.19
C LYS A 263 -11.84 -6.93 12.08
N CYS A 264 -12.49 -6.28 13.04
CA CYS A 264 -12.55 -4.81 13.05
C CYS A 264 -11.19 -4.22 13.42
N LEU A 265 -11.02 -2.91 13.17
CA LEU A 265 -9.79 -2.19 13.51
C LEU A 265 -9.34 -2.40 14.96
N LYS A 266 -10.26 -2.50 15.93
CA LYS A 266 -9.94 -2.84 17.32
C LYS A 266 -9.27 -4.21 17.47
N CYS A 267 -9.63 -5.18 16.63
CA CYS A 267 -9.04 -6.52 16.64
C CYS A 267 -7.66 -6.55 15.96
N ILE A 268 -7.44 -5.69 14.96
CA ILE A 268 -6.17 -5.59 14.26
C ILE A 268 -5.15 -4.85 15.11
N LEU A 269 -5.57 -3.79 15.78
CA LEU A 269 -4.68 -2.88 16.48
C LEU A 269 -4.17 -3.39 17.82
N GLY A 270 -4.86 -4.33 18.48
CA GLY A 270 -4.45 -4.81 19.82
C GLY A 270 -4.42 -3.71 20.89
N LYS A 271 -3.74 -3.97 22.03
CA LYS A 271 -3.76 -3.05 23.18
C LYS A 271 -2.75 -1.89 23.12
N ASN A 272 -1.73 -1.96 22.28
CA ASN A 272 -0.62 -0.98 22.20
C ASN A 272 -0.67 -0.16 20.91
N CYS A 273 -1.83 0.30 20.51
CA CYS A 273 -2.04 0.85 19.19
C CYS A 273 -1.94 2.34 19.12
N ILE A 274 -1.61 2.80 17.93
CA ILE A 274 -1.91 4.13 17.44
C ILE A 274 -3.38 4.42 17.67
N THR A 275 -3.68 5.58 18.23
CA THR A 275 -5.05 6.04 18.37
C THR A 275 -5.60 6.33 16.98
N ILE A 276 -6.51 5.52 16.47
CA ILE A 276 -7.22 5.82 15.24
C ILE A 276 -8.51 6.55 15.60
N ASN A 277 -8.56 7.83 15.24
CA ASN A 277 -9.74 8.65 15.36
C ASN A 277 -10.49 8.67 14.02
N ILE A 278 -11.76 8.31 14.02
CA ILE A 278 -12.60 8.36 12.83
C ILE A 278 -13.61 9.48 12.99
N LEU A 279 -13.52 10.45 12.08
CA LEU A 279 -14.31 11.67 12.11
C LEU A 279 -15.23 11.70 10.88
N SER A 280 -16.53 11.89 11.09
CA SER A 280 -17.49 12.20 10.02
C SER A 280 -17.92 13.64 10.15
N CYS A 281 -17.63 14.46 9.15
CA CYS A 281 -17.99 15.89 9.13
C CYS A 281 -17.58 16.63 10.42
N GLY A 282 -16.38 16.35 10.95
CA GLY A 282 -15.86 16.94 12.20
C GLY A 282 -16.40 16.35 13.48
N LYS A 283 -17.23 15.30 13.41
CA LYS A 283 -17.74 14.58 14.59
C LYS A 283 -17.10 13.20 14.70
N PRO A 284 -16.78 12.74 15.93
CA PRO A 284 -16.24 11.40 16.13
C PRO A 284 -17.24 10.34 15.66
N TYR A 285 -16.75 9.43 14.81
CA TYR A 285 -17.53 8.30 14.31
C TYR A 285 -17.15 7.03 15.08
N LYS A 286 -18.13 6.30 15.58
CA LYS A 286 -17.89 5.02 16.26
C LYS A 286 -17.64 3.93 15.21
N VAL A 287 -16.43 3.44 15.11
CA VAL A 287 -16.02 2.44 14.11
C VAL A 287 -16.59 1.06 14.39
N CYS A 288 -16.84 0.72 15.64
CA CYS A 288 -17.37 -0.58 16.01
C CYS A 288 -18.10 -0.54 17.36
N GLU A 289 -19.40 -0.61 17.33
CA GLU A 289 -20.19 -1.29 18.36
C GLU A 289 -20.52 -2.67 17.79
N GLN A 290 -20.55 -3.70 18.61
CA GLN A 290 -20.55 -5.13 18.22
C GLN A 290 -21.52 -5.54 17.10
N ASP A 291 -22.57 -4.73 16.82
CA ASP A 291 -23.60 -5.00 15.82
C ASP A 291 -23.61 -4.02 14.63
N THR A 292 -22.67 -3.09 14.54
CA THR A 292 -22.67 -2.01 13.54
C THR A 292 -21.37 -1.88 12.74
N CYS A 293 -20.69 -2.99 12.47
CA CYS A 293 -19.49 -2.98 11.63
C CYS A 293 -19.85 -2.51 10.22
N THR A 294 -19.22 -1.42 9.78
CA THR A 294 -19.44 -0.83 8.47
C THR A 294 -18.38 -1.30 7.46
N ILE A 295 -18.62 -1.03 6.19
CA ILE A 295 -17.63 -1.26 5.13
C ILE A 295 -16.31 -0.52 5.43
N LEU A 296 -16.36 0.63 6.10
CA LEU A 296 -15.16 1.39 6.46
C LEU A 296 -14.12 0.56 7.24
N CYS A 297 -14.56 -0.29 8.17
CA CYS A 297 -13.64 -1.15 8.91
C CYS A 297 -12.93 -2.16 8.00
N LEU A 298 -13.68 -2.78 7.08
CA LEU A 298 -13.10 -3.71 6.11
C LEU A 298 -12.18 -2.99 5.13
N TRP A 299 -12.60 -1.82 4.68
CA TRP A 299 -11.79 -0.98 3.81
C TRP A 299 -10.44 -0.66 4.42
N MET A 300 -10.44 -0.14 5.65
CA MET A 300 -9.21 0.18 6.37
C MET A 300 -8.32 -1.04 6.60
N SER A 301 -8.90 -2.19 6.91
CA SER A 301 -8.16 -3.43 7.12
C SER A 301 -7.57 -4.02 5.83
N LYS A 302 -8.15 -3.71 4.66
CA LYS A 302 -7.69 -4.23 3.37
C LYS A 302 -6.78 -3.26 2.63
N LYS A 303 -7.12 -1.96 2.64
CA LYS A 303 -6.35 -0.95 1.91
C LYS A 303 -5.18 -0.40 2.71
N HIS A 304 -5.36 -0.22 4.01
CA HIS A 304 -4.41 0.51 4.87
C HIS A 304 -3.78 -0.37 5.96
N GLU A 305 -3.89 -1.69 5.86
CA GLU A 305 -3.31 -2.61 6.85
C GLU A 305 -1.81 -2.35 7.00
N TRP A 306 -1.09 -2.24 5.92
CA TRP A 306 0.36 -2.03 5.94
C TRP A 306 0.75 -0.66 6.47
N LEU A 307 -0.01 0.38 6.10
CA LEU A 307 0.18 1.72 6.67
C LEU A 307 -0.01 1.69 8.19
N ILE A 308 -1.06 1.03 8.68
CA ILE A 308 -1.35 0.92 10.11
C ILE A 308 -0.22 0.18 10.83
N GLN A 309 0.27 -0.93 10.28
CA GLN A 309 1.40 -1.68 10.84
C GLN A 309 2.69 -0.86 10.86
N GLU A 310 2.98 -0.14 9.79
CA GLU A 310 4.14 0.75 9.70
C GLU A 310 4.08 1.87 10.74
N LEU A 311 2.91 2.50 10.92
CA LEU A 311 2.71 3.55 11.92
C LEU A 311 2.83 3.02 13.35
N ILE A 312 2.37 1.79 13.62
CA ILE A 312 2.55 1.14 14.93
C ILE A 312 4.04 0.95 15.21
N ALA A 313 4.77 0.37 14.25
CA ALA A 313 6.19 0.11 14.42
C ALA A 313 7.00 1.41 14.56
N LEU A 314 6.66 2.44 13.78
CA LEU A 314 7.29 3.76 13.90
C LEU A 314 7.00 4.41 15.26
N ASN A 315 5.77 4.33 15.74
CA ASN A 315 5.39 4.87 17.04
C ASN A 315 6.13 4.16 18.20
N GLU A 316 6.23 2.83 18.16
CA GLU A 316 7.02 2.06 19.13
C GLU A 316 8.50 2.40 19.04
N TYR A 317 9.04 2.55 17.84
CA TYR A 317 10.43 2.95 17.62
C TYR A 317 10.72 4.34 18.20
N LEU A 318 9.93 5.33 17.86
CA LEU A 318 10.08 6.69 18.39
C LEU A 318 9.98 6.72 19.90
N TYR A 319 9.06 5.96 20.47
CA TYR A 319 8.91 5.86 21.93
C TYR A 319 10.13 5.19 22.61
N SER A 320 10.75 4.22 21.96
CA SER A 320 11.92 3.51 22.50
C SER A 320 13.21 4.31 22.42
N VAL A 321 13.33 5.24 21.47
CA VAL A 321 14.53 6.05 21.23
C VAL A 321 14.49 7.35 22.02
N ASP A 322 13.34 7.71 22.57
CA ASP A 322 13.07 9.00 23.17
C ASP A 322 13.69 9.13 24.56
N ASN A 323 14.92 9.66 24.60
CA ASN A 323 15.61 10.07 25.83
C ASN A 323 15.53 11.59 26.07
N SER A 324 14.78 12.32 25.25
CA SER A 324 14.66 13.77 25.30
C SER A 324 13.47 14.24 26.16
N MET A 325 13.39 15.54 26.41
CA MET A 325 12.22 16.16 27.06
C MET A 325 10.96 16.15 26.17
N PHE A 326 11.05 15.63 24.97
CA PHE A 326 9.98 15.51 24.00
C PHE A 326 9.59 14.05 23.83
N LYS A 327 8.30 13.78 23.78
CA LYS A 327 7.76 12.47 23.33
C LYS A 327 7.02 12.68 22.04
N THR A 328 7.38 11.93 21.03
CA THR A 328 6.70 11.96 19.74
C THR A 328 5.74 10.79 19.65
N GLN A 329 4.50 11.07 19.32
CA GLN A 329 3.48 10.05 19.00
C GLN A 329 2.83 10.33 17.66
N ILE A 330 2.33 9.28 17.03
CA ILE A 330 1.70 9.35 15.71
C ILE A 330 0.25 8.91 15.83
N ASN A 331 -0.66 9.71 15.30
CA ASN A 331 -2.07 9.39 15.19
C ASN A 331 -2.49 9.29 13.72
N LEU A 332 -3.33 8.34 13.40
CA LEU A 332 -4.03 8.28 12.14
C LEU A 332 -5.48 8.72 12.35
N ASN A 333 -5.85 9.84 11.75
CA ASN A 333 -7.20 10.38 11.77
C ASN A 333 -7.86 10.10 10.41
N ILE A 334 -9.05 9.53 10.41
CA ILE A 334 -9.80 9.26 9.20
C ILE A 334 -10.96 10.25 9.14
N HIS A 335 -10.87 11.18 8.21
CA HIS A 335 -11.93 12.12 7.88
C HIS A 335 -12.76 11.50 6.75
N TYR A 336 -14.08 11.63 6.88
CA TYR A 336 -14.97 10.98 5.96
C TYR A 336 -16.05 11.98 5.50
N SER A 337 -16.24 12.07 4.20
CA SER A 337 -17.35 12.82 3.57
C SER A 337 -18.21 11.92 2.69
N ASN A 338 -19.44 12.34 2.40
CA ASN A 338 -20.44 11.60 1.65
C ASN A 338 -20.73 12.20 0.28
N ASP A 339 -19.83 13.01 -0.26
CA ASP A 339 -20.13 13.81 -1.45
C ASP A 339 -20.02 13.00 -2.73
N MET A 340 -19.18 11.96 -2.73
CA MET A 340 -18.96 11.12 -3.90
C MET A 340 -19.75 9.82 -3.83
N LYS A 341 -20.49 9.53 -4.91
CA LYS A 341 -21.15 8.26 -5.13
C LYS A 341 -20.44 7.50 -6.25
N LEU A 342 -20.02 6.27 -5.96
CA LEU A 342 -19.44 5.39 -6.97
C LEU A 342 -20.51 4.89 -7.94
N ASP A 343 -20.11 4.65 -9.19
CA ASP A 343 -20.90 3.89 -10.15
C ASP A 343 -21.21 2.48 -9.59
N PRO A 344 -22.39 1.90 -9.93
CA PRO A 344 -22.75 0.57 -9.46
C PRO A 344 -21.68 -0.48 -9.71
N ASP A 345 -21.10 -0.55 -10.91
CA ASP A 345 -20.07 -1.54 -11.28
C ASP A 345 -18.79 -1.40 -10.43
N MET A 346 -18.39 -0.17 -10.08
CA MET A 346 -17.27 0.06 -9.18
C MET A 346 -17.60 -0.36 -7.78
N PHE A 347 -18.81 -0.07 -7.32
CA PHE A 347 -19.24 -0.45 -5.97
C PHE A 347 -19.37 -1.95 -5.83
N ASP A 348 -19.96 -2.65 -6.80
CA ASP A 348 -20.07 -4.10 -6.84
C ASP A 348 -18.68 -4.77 -6.80
N SER A 349 -17.71 -4.22 -7.55
CA SER A 349 -16.33 -4.71 -7.52
C SER A 349 -15.68 -4.57 -6.14
N ILE A 350 -16.00 -3.51 -5.40
CA ILE A 350 -15.54 -3.34 -4.02
C ILE A 350 -16.18 -4.37 -3.10
N GLN A 351 -17.49 -4.56 -3.20
CA GLN A 351 -18.21 -5.52 -2.37
C GLN A 351 -17.68 -6.94 -2.61
N GLU A 352 -17.50 -7.31 -3.87
CA GLU A 352 -16.91 -8.60 -4.23
C GLU A 352 -15.51 -8.78 -3.60
N TYR A 353 -14.63 -7.80 -3.73
CA TYR A 353 -13.28 -7.86 -3.17
C TYR A 353 -13.28 -7.91 -1.64
N LEU A 354 -14.15 -7.15 -0.99
CA LEU A 354 -14.29 -7.16 0.47
C LEU A 354 -15.05 -8.41 0.97
N GLY A 355 -15.71 -9.14 0.08
CA GLY A 355 -16.47 -10.35 0.41
C GLY A 355 -17.78 -10.07 1.14
N ILE A 356 -18.48 -9.00 0.78
CA ILE A 356 -19.77 -8.57 1.36
C ILE A 356 -20.87 -8.55 0.32
#